data_8d024afba8bb89f26f8ca3d9498fc596
#
_entry.id   8d024afba8bb89f26f8ca3d9498fc596
#
_cell.length_a   1.000
_cell.length_b   1.000
_cell.length_c   1.000
_cell.angle_alpha   90.00
_cell.angle_beta   90.00
_cell.angle_gamma   90.00
#
_symmetry.space_group_name_H-M   'P 1'
#
loop_
_entity.id
_entity.type
_entity.pdbx_description
1 polymer ?
#
loop_
_entity_poly.entity_id
_entity_poly.type
_entity_poly.pdbx_seq_one_letter_code
_entity_poly.pdbx_strand_id
1 'polypeptide(L)'
;MKKTIIKYAWAALLPFVASCSDEWDEHYGQGNPMASEESLWQALQERPELSNFARLVENVGYEYYFGGDRMFTLFAPTNDYLTEAAVDSLTEVYNTQKNNRIKNNDNTVIKQFLQNHMAMYNYAAIPSGDSVQMMMLNGKYSYLADGTVNGVKCLTSNELYRNGVLFTVDGRLPYFANVSEYFSTDAELDSIASFFSRYNVYEFDPSRSVPGEIVDGKTVYLDSVMNLKNVMFDELGYINREDSAYWMVVPTDRQWKSLYEEYKAYFNYDNTTAKRDSMENLMTHKAIIQGTIFNMNIQPSLNDSVVSTNWNEANYRYYKCLRPFDQG
;
A
#
# COMPACT_ATOMS: atom_id res chain seq x y z
N MET A 1 58.78 -21.83 40.80
CA MET A 1 57.53 -22.46 40.37
C MET A 1 56.46 -21.46 39.87
N LYS A 2 56.83 -20.37 39.18
CA LYS A 2 55.82 -19.36 38.66
C LYS A 2 55.90 -19.11 37.15
N LYS A 3 56.74 -19.83 36.41
CA LYS A 3 56.91 -19.62 34.96
C LYS A 3 56.30 -20.74 34.06
N THR A 4 55.77 -21.83 34.63
CA THR A 4 55.27 -22.97 33.85
C THR A 4 53.74 -22.94 33.68
N ILE A 5 53.00 -22.16 34.49
CA ILE A 5 51.54 -22.11 34.45
C ILE A 5 51.05 -21.20 33.31
N ILE A 6 51.83 -20.18 32.90
CA ILE A 6 51.43 -19.24 31.83
C ILE A 6 51.52 -19.86 30.44
N LYS A 7 52.29 -20.89 30.22
CA LYS A 7 52.45 -21.53 28.90
C LYS A 7 51.29 -22.46 28.51
N TYR A 8 50.49 -22.90 29.48
CA TYR A 8 49.34 -23.78 29.21
C TYR A 8 48.01 -23.05 29.18
N ALA A 9 47.94 -21.78 29.63
CA ALA A 9 46.73 -20.95 29.58
C ALA A 9 46.40 -20.46 28.18
N TRP A 10 47.41 -20.42 27.26
CA TRP A 10 47.19 -20.03 25.88
C TRP A 10 46.77 -21.20 24.96
N ALA A 11 47.02 -22.43 25.36
CA ALA A 11 46.61 -23.61 24.59
C ALA A 11 45.17 -24.05 24.84
N ALA A 12 44.55 -23.56 25.95
CA ALA A 12 43.15 -23.88 26.30
C ALA A 12 42.12 -22.89 25.74
N LEU A 13 42.56 -21.76 25.15
CA LEU A 13 41.66 -20.72 24.57
C LEU A 13 41.46 -20.85 23.05
N LEU A 14 42.18 -21.75 22.37
CA LEU A 14 42.12 -21.93 20.93
C LEU A 14 40.95 -22.80 20.39
N PRO A 15 40.30 -23.69 21.14
CA PRO A 15 39.17 -24.44 20.60
C PRO A 15 37.80 -23.70 20.68
N PHE A 16 37.70 -22.53 21.37
CA PHE A 16 36.43 -21.82 21.52
C PHE A 16 36.12 -20.80 20.42
N VAL A 17 37.06 -20.49 19.53
CA VAL A 17 36.84 -19.54 18.43
C VAL A 17 36.52 -20.24 17.10
N ALA A 18 36.64 -21.56 17.01
CA ALA A 18 36.36 -22.31 15.78
C ALA A 18 34.95 -22.93 15.71
N SER A 19 34.14 -22.77 16.78
CA SER A 19 32.82 -23.43 16.87
C SER A 19 31.64 -22.57 16.53
N CYS A 20 31.83 -21.26 16.21
CA CYS A 20 30.71 -20.37 15.89
C CYS A 20 30.60 -19.99 14.41
N SER A 21 31.51 -20.42 13.53
CA SER A 21 31.40 -20.12 12.11
C SER A 21 30.66 -21.22 11.33
N ASP A 22 30.74 -22.45 11.73
CA ASP A 22 30.17 -23.54 10.94
C ASP A 22 28.66 -23.71 11.12
N GLU A 23 28.10 -23.41 12.31
CA GLU A 23 26.65 -23.45 12.52
C GLU A 23 25.90 -22.24 11.92
N TRP A 24 26.57 -21.09 11.76
CA TRP A 24 25.98 -19.92 11.08
C TRP A 24 25.97 -20.15 9.57
N ASP A 25 27.02 -20.69 9.00
CA ASP A 25 27.10 -21.01 7.57
C ASP A 25 26.20 -22.20 7.20
N GLU A 26 25.98 -23.18 8.09
CA GLU A 26 24.99 -24.23 7.88
C GLU A 26 23.55 -23.75 7.99
N HIS A 27 23.24 -22.74 8.83
CA HIS A 27 21.89 -22.27 9.00
C HIS A 27 21.50 -21.12 8.04
N TYR A 28 22.48 -20.34 7.58
CA TYR A 28 22.23 -19.19 6.70
C TYR A 28 22.98 -19.27 5.35
N GLY A 29 23.96 -20.13 5.21
CA GLY A 29 24.74 -20.32 3.98
C GLY A 29 24.21 -21.45 3.07
N GLN A 30 23.26 -22.24 3.53
CA GLN A 30 22.48 -23.09 2.65
C GLN A 30 21.32 -22.23 2.16
N GLY A 31 21.51 -21.58 1.02
CA GLY A 31 20.41 -21.11 0.21
C GLY A 31 19.36 -22.22 0.19
N ASN A 32 18.10 -21.90 0.43
CA ASN A 32 17.02 -22.88 0.45
C ASN A 32 17.22 -23.84 -0.74
N PRO A 33 17.56 -25.13 -0.53
CA PRO A 33 17.94 -26.05 -1.62
C PRO A 33 16.82 -26.28 -2.65
N MET A 34 15.65 -25.65 -2.45
CA MET A 34 14.50 -25.68 -3.34
C MET A 34 14.30 -24.35 -4.10
N ALA A 35 15.09 -23.30 -3.84
CA ALA A 35 14.97 -22.04 -4.56
C ALA A 35 15.71 -22.13 -5.91
N SER A 36 15.08 -21.69 -6.99
CA SER A 36 15.73 -21.50 -8.28
C SER A 36 16.78 -20.39 -8.21
N GLU A 37 17.89 -20.55 -8.92
CA GLU A 37 18.88 -19.48 -9.13
C GLU A 37 18.32 -18.33 -9.98
N GLU A 38 17.20 -18.56 -10.68
CA GLU A 38 16.53 -17.60 -11.53
C GLU A 38 15.81 -16.52 -10.73
N SER A 39 15.73 -15.33 -11.31
CA SER A 39 14.89 -14.25 -10.78
C SER A 39 13.43 -14.46 -11.15
N LEU A 40 12.53 -13.76 -10.44
CA LEU A 40 11.12 -13.70 -10.82
C LEU A 40 10.93 -13.20 -12.24
N TRP A 41 11.79 -12.30 -12.73
CA TRP A 41 11.74 -11.82 -14.11
C TRP A 41 12.04 -12.94 -15.13
N GLN A 42 13.09 -13.71 -14.90
CA GLN A 42 13.41 -14.87 -15.74
C GLN A 42 12.26 -15.88 -15.74
N ALA A 43 11.71 -16.18 -14.57
CA ALA A 43 10.55 -17.05 -14.44
C ALA A 43 9.34 -16.58 -15.28
N LEU A 44 9.05 -15.27 -15.27
CA LEU A 44 7.96 -14.70 -16.07
C LEU A 44 8.22 -14.84 -17.58
N GLN A 45 9.48 -14.66 -18.02
CA GLN A 45 9.85 -14.77 -19.44
C GLN A 45 9.87 -16.21 -19.96
N GLU A 46 10.21 -17.18 -19.12
CA GLU A 46 10.34 -18.58 -19.51
C GLU A 46 9.02 -19.37 -19.47
N ARG A 47 7.99 -18.80 -18.85
CA ARG A 47 6.69 -19.47 -18.68
C ARG A 47 5.67 -18.97 -19.70
N PRO A 48 5.32 -19.78 -20.72
CA PRO A 48 4.39 -19.36 -21.78
C PRO A 48 3.02 -18.92 -21.25
N GLU A 49 2.53 -19.54 -20.17
CA GLU A 49 1.25 -19.22 -19.54
C GLU A 49 1.25 -17.87 -18.80
N LEU A 50 2.41 -17.24 -18.59
CA LEU A 50 2.57 -15.93 -17.97
C LEU A 50 3.04 -14.85 -18.95
N SER A 51 3.14 -15.19 -20.25
CA SER A 51 3.67 -14.27 -21.27
C SER A 51 2.90 -12.95 -21.37
N ASN A 52 1.61 -12.95 -21.11
CA ASN A 52 0.80 -11.73 -21.11
C ASN A 52 1.12 -10.84 -19.89
N PHE A 53 1.38 -11.44 -18.74
CA PHE A 53 1.81 -10.68 -17.57
C PHE A 53 3.22 -10.10 -17.79
N ALA A 54 4.15 -10.89 -18.32
CA ALA A 54 5.50 -10.42 -18.68
C ALA A 54 5.42 -9.26 -19.69
N ARG A 55 4.60 -9.38 -20.76
CA ARG A 55 4.39 -8.32 -21.73
C ARG A 55 3.85 -7.03 -21.10
N LEU A 56 2.91 -7.13 -20.17
CA LEU A 56 2.43 -5.94 -19.46
C LEU A 56 3.55 -5.27 -18.65
N VAL A 57 4.35 -6.06 -17.93
CA VAL A 57 5.51 -5.56 -17.14
C VAL A 57 6.48 -4.80 -18.05
N GLU A 58 6.84 -5.36 -19.21
CA GLU A 58 7.71 -4.73 -20.22
C GLU A 58 7.08 -3.43 -20.78
N ASN A 59 5.81 -3.47 -21.18
CA ASN A 59 5.11 -2.32 -21.77
C ASN A 59 5.10 -1.09 -20.85
N VAL A 60 5.14 -1.30 -19.54
CA VAL A 60 5.12 -0.22 -18.55
C VAL A 60 6.51 0.08 -17.95
N GLY A 61 7.55 -0.69 -18.34
CA GLY A 61 8.92 -0.50 -17.89
C GLY A 61 9.11 -0.85 -16.41
N TYR A 62 8.48 -1.95 -15.95
CA TYR A 62 8.47 -2.33 -14.54
C TYR A 62 9.32 -3.59 -14.23
N GLU A 63 10.05 -4.10 -15.23
CA GLU A 63 10.90 -5.30 -15.16
C GLU A 63 11.99 -5.25 -14.11
N TYR A 64 12.51 -4.04 -13.82
CA TYR A 64 13.58 -3.85 -12.81
C TYR A 64 13.14 -4.27 -11.40
N TYR A 65 11.84 -4.22 -11.09
CA TYR A 65 11.35 -4.73 -9.80
C TYR A 65 11.51 -6.24 -9.70
N PHE A 66 11.31 -6.97 -10.79
CA PHE A 66 11.32 -8.42 -10.80
C PHE A 66 12.71 -9.02 -11.05
N GLY A 67 13.64 -8.24 -11.60
CA GLY A 67 15.02 -8.65 -11.89
C GLY A 67 16.02 -8.34 -10.78
N GLY A 68 15.66 -7.44 -9.84
CA GLY A 68 16.54 -6.99 -8.76
C GLY A 68 16.69 -7.99 -7.62
N ASP A 69 17.37 -7.55 -6.54
CA ASP A 69 17.65 -8.40 -5.36
C ASP A 69 16.57 -8.24 -4.26
N ARG A 70 15.64 -7.33 -4.44
CA ARG A 70 14.55 -7.13 -3.48
C ARG A 70 13.57 -8.29 -3.54
N MET A 71 13.24 -8.83 -2.39
CA MET A 71 12.34 -9.98 -2.29
C MET A 71 10.87 -9.56 -2.31
N PHE A 72 10.09 -10.28 -3.12
CA PHE A 72 8.64 -10.10 -3.24
C PHE A 72 7.93 -11.45 -3.29
N THR A 73 6.65 -11.44 -2.93
CA THR A 73 5.73 -12.49 -3.35
C THR A 73 4.89 -11.96 -4.50
N LEU A 74 4.97 -12.63 -5.64
CA LEU A 74 4.24 -12.27 -6.84
C LEU A 74 3.05 -13.20 -7.04
N PHE A 75 1.88 -12.63 -7.29
CA PHE A 75 0.65 -13.31 -7.67
C PHE A 75 0.36 -13.02 -9.14
N ALA A 76 0.87 -13.84 -10.05
CA ALA A 76 0.77 -13.62 -11.48
C ALA A 76 -0.50 -14.28 -12.05
N PRO A 77 -1.46 -13.53 -12.63
CA PRO A 77 -2.58 -14.11 -13.37
C PRO A 77 -2.08 -14.75 -14.66
N THR A 78 -2.58 -15.97 -14.96
CA THR A 78 -2.24 -16.66 -16.19
C THR A 78 -2.94 -16.04 -17.41
N ASN A 79 -2.49 -16.40 -18.60
CA ASN A 79 -3.03 -15.89 -19.87
C ASN A 79 -4.53 -16.20 -20.06
N ASP A 80 -5.05 -17.22 -19.40
CA ASP A 80 -6.49 -17.54 -19.42
C ASP A 80 -7.33 -16.42 -18.78
N TYR A 81 -6.76 -15.69 -17.83
CA TYR A 81 -7.43 -14.60 -17.10
C TYR A 81 -6.91 -13.22 -17.49
N LEU A 82 -5.62 -13.10 -17.78
CA LEU A 82 -5.03 -11.88 -18.31
C LEU A 82 -4.84 -12.05 -19.83
N THR A 83 -5.90 -11.81 -20.59
CA THR A 83 -5.87 -11.95 -22.06
C THR A 83 -5.02 -10.86 -22.72
N GLU A 84 -4.60 -11.09 -23.99
CA GLU A 84 -3.89 -10.09 -24.79
C GLU A 84 -4.65 -8.77 -24.88
N ALA A 85 -5.97 -8.82 -25.12
CA ALA A 85 -6.80 -7.62 -25.17
C ALA A 85 -6.83 -6.86 -23.84
N ALA A 86 -6.80 -7.58 -22.70
CA ALA A 86 -6.71 -6.94 -21.38
C ALA A 86 -5.36 -6.26 -21.18
N VAL A 87 -4.25 -6.85 -21.62
CA VAL A 87 -2.91 -6.24 -21.60
C VAL A 87 -2.87 -4.98 -22.46
N ASP A 88 -3.44 -5.05 -23.69
CA ASP A 88 -3.48 -3.89 -24.60
C ASP A 88 -4.27 -2.73 -23.96
N SER A 89 -5.43 -3.02 -23.38
CA SER A 89 -6.23 -2.02 -22.66
C SER A 89 -5.49 -1.41 -21.48
N LEU A 90 -4.84 -2.22 -20.64
CA LEU A 90 -4.05 -1.73 -19.52
C LEU A 90 -2.88 -0.87 -20.00
N THR A 91 -2.20 -1.29 -21.07
CA THR A 91 -1.09 -0.53 -21.67
C THR A 91 -1.56 0.84 -22.20
N GLU A 92 -2.74 0.88 -22.85
CA GLU A 92 -3.33 2.14 -23.31
C GLU A 92 -3.65 3.09 -22.15
N VAL A 93 -4.26 2.57 -21.08
CA VAL A 93 -4.53 3.36 -19.86
C VAL A 93 -3.23 3.90 -19.26
N TYR A 94 -2.20 3.04 -19.13
CA TYR A 94 -0.89 3.46 -18.64
C TYR A 94 -0.30 4.61 -19.46
N ASN A 95 -0.27 4.45 -20.79
CA ASN A 95 0.29 5.45 -21.70
C ASN A 95 -0.51 6.75 -21.69
N THR A 96 -1.83 6.70 -21.63
CA THR A 96 -2.70 7.87 -21.52
C THR A 96 -2.39 8.66 -20.27
N GLN A 97 -2.28 7.98 -19.12
CA GLN A 97 -1.96 8.63 -17.85
C GLN A 97 -0.54 9.19 -17.84
N LYS A 98 0.43 8.46 -18.39
CA LYS A 98 1.82 8.92 -18.54
C LYS A 98 1.91 10.18 -19.42
N ASN A 99 1.19 10.23 -20.54
CA ASN A 99 1.12 11.39 -21.40
C ASN A 99 0.48 12.60 -20.69
N ASN A 100 -0.46 12.35 -19.79
CA ASN A 100 -1.04 13.36 -18.90
C ASN A 100 -0.14 13.71 -17.69
N ARG A 101 1.11 13.25 -17.68
CA ARG A 101 2.12 13.50 -16.64
C ARG A 101 1.75 12.95 -15.26
N ILE A 102 0.91 11.93 -15.21
CA ILE A 102 0.65 11.19 -13.98
C ILE A 102 1.90 10.37 -13.65
N LYS A 103 2.39 10.51 -12.43
CA LYS A 103 3.57 9.77 -11.96
C LYS A 103 3.27 8.29 -11.82
N ASN A 104 4.29 7.44 -11.89
CA ASN A 104 4.14 5.99 -11.76
C ASN A 104 3.37 5.59 -10.49
N ASN A 105 3.63 6.22 -9.35
CA ASN A 105 2.97 5.90 -8.09
C ASN A 105 1.47 6.24 -8.07
N ASP A 106 1.03 7.14 -8.94
CA ASP A 106 -0.37 7.54 -9.07
C ASP A 106 -1.01 6.91 -10.32
N ASN A 107 -0.20 6.26 -11.17
CA ASN A 107 -0.70 5.56 -12.35
C ASN A 107 -1.54 4.34 -11.93
N THR A 108 -2.77 4.28 -12.41
CA THR A 108 -3.72 3.25 -11.97
C THR A 108 -3.28 1.84 -12.36
N VAL A 109 -2.59 1.66 -13.48
CA VAL A 109 -2.07 0.34 -13.90
C VAL A 109 -0.94 -0.11 -12.97
N ILE A 110 -0.03 0.79 -12.63
CA ILE A 110 1.03 0.48 -11.68
C ILE A 110 0.43 0.21 -10.29
N LYS A 111 -0.34 1.15 -9.76
CA LYS A 111 -0.84 1.08 -8.38
C LYS A 111 -1.91 0.01 -8.17
N GLN A 112 -2.93 -0.03 -9.04
CA GLN A 112 -4.12 -0.86 -8.82
C GLN A 112 -4.02 -2.25 -9.48
N PHE A 113 -3.04 -2.45 -10.37
CA PHE A 113 -2.81 -3.75 -10.96
C PHE A 113 -1.45 -4.31 -10.55
N LEU A 114 -0.32 -3.82 -11.05
CA LEU A 114 0.99 -4.46 -10.79
C LEU A 114 1.35 -4.52 -9.31
N GLN A 115 1.35 -3.37 -8.62
CA GLN A 115 1.67 -3.32 -7.19
C GLN A 115 0.64 -4.06 -6.32
N ASN A 116 -0.60 -4.19 -6.81
CA ASN A 116 -1.64 -4.95 -6.12
C ASN A 116 -1.47 -6.47 -6.25
N HIS A 117 -0.61 -6.93 -7.16
CA HIS A 117 -0.23 -8.34 -7.34
C HIS A 117 1.13 -8.68 -6.71
N MET A 118 1.75 -7.72 -6.01
CA MET A 118 3.06 -7.87 -5.40
C MET A 118 2.98 -7.61 -3.90
N ALA A 119 3.26 -8.63 -3.07
CA ALA A 119 3.43 -8.44 -1.63
C ALA A 119 4.89 -8.12 -1.30
N MET A 120 5.10 -7.23 -0.32
CA MET A 120 6.41 -6.64 0.01
C MET A 120 7.44 -7.63 0.59
N TYR A 121 6.99 -8.77 1.09
CA TYR A 121 7.83 -9.76 1.76
C TYR A 121 7.67 -11.13 1.13
N ASN A 122 8.50 -12.07 1.55
CA ASN A 122 8.42 -13.46 1.12
C ASN A 122 7.39 -14.23 1.97
N TYR A 123 6.33 -14.69 1.35
CA TYR A 123 5.25 -15.47 1.97
C TYR A 123 5.23 -16.91 1.40
N ALA A 124 6.31 -17.64 1.60
CA ALA A 124 6.49 -18.97 0.97
C ALA A 124 5.72 -20.10 1.64
N ALA A 125 5.42 -19.99 2.91
CA ALA A 125 4.80 -21.10 3.65
C ALA A 125 3.63 -20.61 4.50
N ILE A 126 2.44 -21.12 4.19
CA ILE A 126 1.23 -20.80 4.95
C ILE A 126 0.59 -22.12 5.36
N PRO A 127 0.43 -22.38 6.69
CA PRO A 127 -0.28 -23.54 7.18
C PRO A 127 -1.73 -23.58 6.68
N SER A 128 -2.23 -24.77 6.42
CA SER A 128 -3.65 -24.96 6.07
C SER A 128 -4.55 -24.58 7.26
N GLY A 129 -5.57 -23.82 7.00
CA GLY A 129 -6.52 -23.33 8.01
C GLY A 129 -6.13 -22.00 8.67
N ASP A 130 -4.93 -21.49 8.38
CA ASP A 130 -4.51 -20.16 8.82
C ASP A 130 -4.73 -19.12 7.72
N SER A 131 -4.76 -17.86 8.13
CA SER A 131 -4.77 -16.72 7.21
C SER A 131 -3.60 -15.79 7.51
N VAL A 132 -2.99 -15.25 6.46
CA VAL A 132 -1.91 -14.29 6.58
C VAL A 132 -2.31 -12.99 5.92
N GLN A 133 -2.23 -11.92 6.68
CA GLN A 133 -2.36 -10.57 6.15
C GLN A 133 -1.03 -10.14 5.53
N MET A 134 -1.07 -9.80 4.27
CA MET A 134 0.11 -9.37 3.51
C MET A 134 0.00 -7.89 3.18
N MET A 135 1.10 -7.16 3.31
CA MET A 135 1.21 -5.80 2.80
C MET A 135 1.63 -5.85 1.34
N MET A 136 0.78 -5.33 0.45
CA MET A 136 1.08 -5.21 -0.97
C MET A 136 1.98 -4.01 -1.26
N LEU A 137 2.65 -4.01 -2.41
CA LEU A 137 3.58 -2.93 -2.77
C LEU A 137 2.90 -1.56 -2.89
N ASN A 138 1.60 -1.53 -3.21
CA ASN A 138 0.78 -0.31 -3.22
C ASN A 138 0.35 0.16 -1.83
N GLY A 139 0.76 -0.51 -0.74
CA GLY A 139 0.40 -0.19 0.63
C GLY A 139 -0.94 -0.76 1.09
N LYS A 140 -1.67 -1.46 0.23
CA LYS A 140 -2.92 -2.15 0.60
C LYS A 140 -2.63 -3.44 1.36
N TYR A 141 -3.62 -3.93 2.10
CA TYR A 141 -3.57 -5.24 2.70
C TYR A 141 -4.35 -6.26 1.87
N SER A 142 -3.77 -7.44 1.70
CA SER A 142 -4.41 -8.62 1.11
C SER A 142 -4.31 -9.80 2.05
N TYR A 143 -5.24 -10.72 1.95
CA TYR A 143 -5.29 -11.91 2.80
C TYR A 143 -5.05 -13.16 1.95
N LEU A 144 -4.04 -13.94 2.34
CA LEU A 144 -3.80 -15.26 1.79
C LEU A 144 -4.37 -16.28 2.78
N ALA A 145 -5.32 -17.07 2.34
CA ALA A 145 -5.99 -18.11 3.14
C ALA A 145 -6.53 -19.20 2.24
N ASP A 146 -6.44 -20.44 2.67
CA ASP A 146 -7.04 -21.61 2.02
C ASP A 146 -6.80 -21.71 0.50
N GLY A 147 -5.58 -21.36 0.07
CA GLY A 147 -5.20 -21.38 -1.33
C GLY A 147 -5.81 -20.27 -2.18
N THR A 148 -6.29 -19.20 -1.56
CA THR A 148 -6.81 -18.00 -2.24
C THR A 148 -6.17 -16.72 -1.73
N VAL A 149 -6.08 -15.70 -2.59
CA VAL A 149 -5.72 -14.33 -2.21
C VAL A 149 -6.93 -13.42 -2.44
N ASN A 150 -7.51 -12.90 -1.34
CA ASN A 150 -8.74 -12.10 -1.41
C ASN A 150 -9.85 -12.80 -2.22
N GLY A 151 -9.97 -14.13 -2.10
CA GLY A 151 -10.95 -14.94 -2.82
C GLY A 151 -10.56 -15.35 -4.25
N VAL A 152 -9.44 -14.87 -4.79
CA VAL A 152 -8.88 -15.31 -6.07
C VAL A 152 -8.03 -16.55 -5.81
N LYS A 153 -8.31 -17.65 -6.55
CA LYS A 153 -7.66 -18.94 -6.34
C LYS A 153 -6.22 -18.96 -6.83
N CYS A 154 -5.32 -19.49 -6.03
CA CYS A 154 -3.98 -19.83 -6.44
C CYS A 154 -3.99 -21.14 -7.24
N LEU A 155 -3.48 -21.11 -8.47
CA LEU A 155 -3.33 -22.28 -9.33
C LEU A 155 -2.05 -23.03 -8.99
N THR A 156 -0.95 -22.31 -8.78
CA THR A 156 0.29 -22.82 -8.19
C THR A 156 0.67 -21.95 -7.00
N SER A 157 1.51 -22.47 -6.12
CA SER A 157 1.91 -21.77 -4.90
C SER A 157 3.33 -22.14 -4.49
N ASN A 158 3.97 -21.25 -3.74
CA ASN A 158 5.28 -21.47 -3.11
C ASN A 158 6.41 -21.84 -4.08
N GLU A 159 6.39 -21.33 -5.30
CA GLU A 159 7.49 -21.49 -6.24
C GLU A 159 8.60 -20.49 -5.89
N LEU A 160 9.72 -21.02 -5.38
CA LEU A 160 10.80 -20.21 -4.83
C LEU A 160 11.82 -19.84 -5.92
N TYR A 161 12.09 -18.55 -6.04
CA TYR A 161 13.08 -17.96 -6.92
C TYR A 161 14.11 -17.16 -6.12
N ARG A 162 15.23 -16.82 -6.75
CA ARG A 162 16.34 -16.10 -6.11
C ARG A 162 15.87 -14.84 -5.36
N ASN A 163 14.94 -14.10 -5.91
CA ASN A 163 14.45 -12.82 -5.37
C ASN A 163 12.96 -12.83 -5.01
N GLY A 164 12.37 -13.98 -4.73
CA GLY A 164 11.00 -14.02 -4.25
C GLY A 164 10.26 -15.33 -4.44
N VAL A 165 8.96 -15.25 -4.28
CA VAL A 165 8.03 -16.38 -4.41
C VAL A 165 7.00 -16.07 -5.47
N LEU A 166 6.74 -17.02 -6.34
CA LEU A 166 5.72 -16.95 -7.37
C LEU A 166 4.51 -17.81 -7.00
N PHE A 167 3.35 -17.20 -7.13
CA PHE A 167 2.05 -17.84 -7.17
C PHE A 167 1.41 -17.51 -8.53
N THR A 168 0.84 -18.49 -9.20
CA THR A 168 -0.07 -18.21 -10.32
C THR A 168 -1.50 -18.19 -9.84
N VAL A 169 -2.30 -17.27 -10.37
CA VAL A 169 -3.68 -17.06 -9.91
C VAL A 169 -4.68 -17.12 -11.06
N ASP A 170 -5.93 -17.49 -10.72
CA ASP A 170 -7.03 -17.65 -11.65
C ASP A 170 -7.83 -16.35 -11.89
N GLY A 171 -7.23 -15.21 -11.62
CA GLY A 171 -7.90 -13.93 -11.81
C GLY A 171 -7.06 -12.73 -11.41
N ARG A 172 -7.61 -11.56 -11.69
CA ARG A 172 -7.07 -10.29 -11.20
C ARG A 172 -7.38 -10.16 -9.71
N LEU A 173 -6.37 -9.83 -8.89
CA LEU A 173 -6.60 -9.48 -7.49
C LEU A 173 -7.44 -8.21 -7.38
N PRO A 174 -8.52 -8.22 -6.57
CA PRO A 174 -9.38 -7.05 -6.40
C PRO A 174 -8.61 -5.91 -5.74
N TYR A 175 -8.82 -4.70 -6.26
CA TYR A 175 -8.33 -3.48 -5.64
C TYR A 175 -9.48 -2.84 -4.85
N PHE A 176 -9.29 -2.68 -3.56
CA PHE A 176 -10.26 -2.05 -2.67
C PHE A 176 -9.82 -0.61 -2.39
N ALA A 177 -10.57 0.35 -2.94
CA ALA A 177 -10.33 1.77 -2.65
C ALA A 177 -10.67 2.07 -1.19
N ASN A 178 -9.82 2.83 -0.49
CA ASN A 178 -10.21 3.45 0.78
C ASN A 178 -11.18 4.62 0.55
N VAL A 179 -11.72 5.18 1.64
CA VAL A 179 -12.73 6.26 1.54
C VAL A 179 -12.22 7.45 0.72
N SER A 180 -10.95 7.84 0.91
CA SER A 180 -10.35 8.96 0.18
C SER A 180 -10.17 8.67 -1.32
N GLU A 181 -9.79 7.46 -1.67
CA GLU A 181 -9.62 7.04 -3.08
C GLU A 181 -10.95 6.92 -3.80
N TYR A 182 -12.02 6.53 -3.07
CA TYR A 182 -13.35 6.38 -3.63
C TYR A 182 -13.88 7.67 -4.25
N PHE A 183 -13.55 8.84 -3.69
CA PHE A 183 -13.99 10.13 -4.25
C PHE A 183 -13.62 10.33 -5.72
N SER A 184 -12.54 9.73 -6.17
CA SER A 184 -12.08 9.83 -7.57
C SER A 184 -12.74 8.81 -8.51
N THR A 185 -13.57 7.91 -7.98
CA THR A 185 -14.24 6.88 -8.77
C THR A 185 -15.67 7.22 -9.15
N ASP A 186 -16.23 8.27 -8.54
CA ASP A 186 -17.61 8.70 -8.74
C ASP A 186 -17.66 10.17 -9.17
N ALA A 187 -18.19 10.42 -10.36
CA ALA A 187 -18.27 11.77 -10.94
C ALA A 187 -19.20 12.73 -10.17
N GLU A 188 -20.04 12.22 -9.28
CA GLU A 188 -20.88 13.07 -8.42
C GLU A 188 -20.12 13.57 -7.17
N LEU A 189 -18.86 13.19 -6.99
CA LEU A 189 -18.02 13.52 -5.83
C LEU A 189 -16.81 14.40 -6.18
N ASP A 190 -16.80 15.03 -7.36
CA ASP A 190 -15.69 15.86 -7.82
C ASP A 190 -15.38 17.04 -6.88
N SER A 191 -16.38 17.62 -6.23
CA SER A 191 -16.19 18.75 -5.32
C SER A 191 -15.39 18.36 -4.08
N ILE A 192 -15.72 17.24 -3.44
CA ILE A 192 -14.99 16.76 -2.27
C ILE A 192 -13.60 16.23 -2.64
N ALA A 193 -13.48 15.53 -3.78
CA ALA A 193 -12.19 15.10 -4.32
C ALA A 193 -11.27 16.30 -4.57
N SER A 194 -11.79 17.35 -5.22
CA SER A 194 -11.06 18.60 -5.48
C SER A 194 -10.72 19.37 -4.20
N PHE A 195 -11.57 19.33 -3.19
CA PHE A 195 -11.24 19.94 -1.89
C PHE A 195 -10.03 19.25 -1.28
N PHE A 196 -10.07 17.94 -1.07
CA PHE A 196 -8.97 17.22 -0.44
C PHE A 196 -7.67 17.27 -1.27
N SER A 197 -7.74 17.16 -2.58
CA SER A 197 -6.56 17.15 -3.44
C SER A 197 -5.67 18.39 -3.32
N ARG A 198 -6.23 19.55 -2.97
CA ARG A 198 -5.47 20.78 -2.73
C ARG A 198 -4.52 20.72 -1.55
N TYR A 199 -4.75 19.79 -0.64
CA TYR A 199 -3.98 19.61 0.60
C TYR A 199 -3.08 18.37 0.55
N ASN A 200 -2.92 17.80 -0.63
CA ASN A 200 -2.02 16.69 -0.87
C ASN A 200 -0.57 17.16 -0.90
N VAL A 201 0.28 16.48 -0.16
CA VAL A 201 1.74 16.62 -0.20
C VAL A 201 2.36 15.24 -0.44
N TYR A 202 3.50 15.21 -1.13
CA TYR A 202 4.20 13.98 -1.40
C TYR A 202 5.44 13.88 -0.51
N GLU A 203 5.53 12.80 0.26
CA GLU A 203 6.70 12.47 1.09
C GLU A 203 7.42 11.27 0.49
N PHE A 204 8.75 11.37 0.35
CA PHE A 204 9.56 10.28 -0.17
C PHE A 204 9.62 9.10 0.81
N ASP A 205 9.37 7.88 0.30
CA ASP A 205 9.43 6.64 1.06
C ASP A 205 10.64 5.78 0.61
N PRO A 206 11.76 5.87 1.32
CA PRO A 206 12.95 5.08 0.96
C PRO A 206 12.74 3.58 1.15
N SER A 207 11.83 3.16 2.03
CA SER A 207 11.61 1.73 2.34
C SER A 207 10.92 0.98 1.19
N ARG A 208 10.10 1.69 0.42
CA ARG A 208 9.39 1.14 -0.74
C ARG A 208 10.05 1.48 -2.08
N SER A 209 11.04 2.38 -2.07
CA SER A 209 11.77 2.79 -3.25
C SER A 209 12.84 1.77 -3.64
N VAL A 210 13.16 1.68 -4.93
CA VAL A 210 14.20 0.78 -5.43
C VAL A 210 15.55 1.50 -5.40
N PRO A 211 16.50 1.09 -4.53
CA PRO A 211 17.81 1.69 -4.51
C PRO A 211 18.60 1.31 -5.76
N GLY A 212 19.31 2.27 -6.31
CA GLY A 212 20.29 2.09 -7.39
C GLY A 212 21.71 2.31 -6.90
N GLU A 213 22.51 3.05 -7.66
CA GLU A 213 23.90 3.33 -7.34
C GLU A 213 24.07 4.35 -6.21
N ILE A 214 25.21 4.28 -5.53
CA ILE A 214 25.62 5.29 -4.55
C ILE A 214 26.53 6.30 -5.28
N VAL A 215 26.07 7.54 -5.39
CA VAL A 215 26.81 8.64 -5.99
C VAL A 215 27.06 9.70 -4.91
N ASP A 216 28.30 10.08 -4.71
CA ASP A 216 28.73 11.06 -3.68
C ASP A 216 28.19 10.75 -2.27
N GLY A 217 28.15 9.46 -1.90
CA GLY A 217 27.67 8.99 -0.59
C GLY A 217 26.15 9.06 -0.42
N LYS A 218 25.39 9.32 -1.49
CA LYS A 218 23.92 9.31 -1.49
C LYS A 218 23.40 8.21 -2.40
N THR A 219 22.39 7.49 -1.92
CA THR A 219 21.68 6.51 -2.74
C THR A 219 20.87 7.23 -3.82
N VAL A 220 21.14 6.90 -5.08
CA VAL A 220 20.30 7.26 -6.22
C VAL A 220 19.26 6.14 -6.36
N TYR A 221 18.01 6.49 -6.50
CA TYR A 221 16.93 5.49 -6.61
C TYR A 221 16.56 5.28 -8.08
N LEU A 222 16.43 4.03 -8.48
CA LEU A 222 15.94 3.64 -9.81
C LEU A 222 14.45 3.98 -9.97
N ASP A 223 13.70 3.80 -8.87
CA ASP A 223 12.33 4.31 -8.74
C ASP A 223 12.14 4.90 -7.34
N SER A 224 11.42 6.02 -7.29
CA SER A 224 11.16 6.76 -6.06
C SER A 224 9.69 6.68 -5.70
N VAL A 225 9.37 5.89 -4.68
CA VAL A 225 8.03 5.83 -4.13
C VAL A 225 7.78 7.08 -3.29
N MET A 226 6.73 7.80 -3.64
CA MET A 226 6.27 8.99 -2.91
C MET A 226 4.96 8.65 -2.21
N ASN A 227 4.92 8.74 -0.89
CA ASN A 227 3.69 8.62 -0.14
C ASN A 227 2.86 9.87 -0.30
N LEU A 228 1.60 9.68 -0.66
CA LEU A 228 0.63 10.77 -0.68
C LEU A 228 0.13 10.99 0.75
N LYS A 229 0.44 12.15 1.31
CA LYS A 229 -0.09 12.63 2.59
C LYS A 229 -1.06 13.77 2.34
N ASN A 230 -2.17 13.77 3.04
CA ASN A 230 -3.11 14.89 3.00
C ASN A 230 -3.17 15.56 4.36
N VAL A 231 -2.78 16.82 4.43
CA VAL A 231 -2.70 17.56 5.69
C VAL A 231 -4.06 17.83 6.33
N MET A 232 -5.16 17.76 5.55
CA MET A 232 -6.50 17.88 6.10
C MET A 232 -6.92 16.64 6.91
N PHE A 233 -6.32 15.48 6.65
CA PHE A 233 -6.63 14.27 7.41
C PHE A 233 -6.13 14.34 8.86
N ASP A 234 -5.09 15.13 9.14
CA ASP A 234 -4.63 15.40 10.50
C ASP A 234 -5.70 16.12 11.34
N GLU A 235 -6.59 16.87 10.69
CA GLU A 235 -7.67 17.61 11.36
C GLU A 235 -9.03 16.89 11.31
N LEU A 236 -9.33 16.20 10.20
CA LEU A 236 -10.68 15.70 9.93
C LEU A 236 -10.83 14.20 10.13
N GLY A 237 -9.73 13.45 10.07
CA GLY A 237 -9.71 12.00 10.20
C GLY A 237 -8.97 11.32 9.04
N TYR A 238 -8.26 10.24 9.35
CA TYR A 238 -7.33 9.55 8.44
C TYR A 238 -8.06 8.58 7.50
N ILE A 239 -9.00 9.09 6.70
CA ILE A 239 -9.83 8.30 5.78
C ILE A 239 -9.06 7.61 4.63
N ASN A 240 -7.76 7.86 4.52
CA ASN A 240 -6.84 7.23 3.58
C ASN A 240 -6.02 6.08 4.19
N ARG A 241 -6.17 5.78 5.49
CA ARG A 241 -5.39 4.72 6.15
C ARG A 241 -5.99 3.35 5.86
N GLU A 242 -5.10 2.39 5.58
CA GLU A 242 -5.46 1.00 5.30
C GLU A 242 -5.59 0.15 6.58
N ASP A 243 -4.95 0.60 7.66
CA ASP A 243 -4.95 -0.06 8.98
C ASP A 243 -6.10 0.39 9.88
N SER A 244 -7.01 1.20 9.35
CA SER A 244 -8.05 1.85 10.13
C SER A 244 -9.40 1.81 9.42
N ALA A 245 -10.45 1.54 10.17
CA ALA A 245 -11.81 1.53 9.65
C ALA A 245 -12.48 2.89 9.84
N TYR A 246 -12.83 3.53 8.74
CA TYR A 246 -13.58 4.79 8.70
C TYR A 246 -14.88 4.64 7.93
N TRP A 247 -15.86 5.39 8.35
CA TRP A 247 -17.12 5.55 7.66
C TRP A 247 -17.39 7.04 7.44
N MET A 248 -17.95 7.41 6.30
CA MET A 248 -18.18 8.80 5.97
C MET A 248 -19.53 8.99 5.26
N VAL A 249 -20.25 10.02 5.63
CA VAL A 249 -21.42 10.53 4.88
C VAL A 249 -20.93 11.59 3.91
N VAL A 250 -20.94 11.26 2.62
CA VAL A 250 -20.37 12.13 1.58
C VAL A 250 -21.48 12.89 0.86
N PRO A 251 -21.45 14.22 0.84
CA PRO A 251 -22.38 15.02 0.03
C PRO A 251 -22.00 14.93 -1.45
N THR A 252 -23.00 14.77 -2.33
CA THR A 252 -22.81 14.91 -3.78
C THR A 252 -22.47 16.35 -4.15
N ASP A 253 -21.97 16.58 -5.36
CA ASP A 253 -21.60 17.92 -5.85
C ASP A 253 -22.75 18.93 -5.73
N ARG A 254 -23.96 18.50 -6.02
CA ARG A 254 -25.14 19.34 -5.85
C ARG A 254 -25.39 19.73 -4.38
N GLN A 255 -25.24 18.75 -3.48
CA GLN A 255 -25.38 18.98 -2.04
C GLN A 255 -24.24 19.83 -1.49
N TRP A 256 -23.01 19.57 -1.95
CA TRP A 256 -21.84 20.37 -1.60
C TRP A 256 -22.04 21.84 -1.90
N LYS A 257 -22.50 22.16 -3.11
CA LYS A 257 -22.81 23.54 -3.50
C LYS A 257 -23.91 24.17 -2.64
N SER A 258 -24.98 23.43 -2.34
CA SER A 258 -26.06 23.89 -1.48
C SER A 258 -25.58 24.17 -0.06
N LEU A 259 -24.82 23.26 0.52
CA LEU A 259 -24.26 23.40 1.87
C LEU A 259 -23.24 24.55 1.95
N TYR A 260 -22.46 24.77 0.88
CA TYR A 260 -21.55 25.91 0.80
C TYR A 260 -22.29 27.24 0.90
N GLU A 261 -23.37 27.40 0.12
CA GLU A 261 -24.17 28.61 0.15
C GLU A 261 -24.83 28.84 1.52
N GLU A 262 -25.22 27.76 2.19
CA GLU A 262 -25.81 27.84 3.54
C GLU A 262 -24.74 28.20 4.58
N TYR A 263 -23.59 27.53 4.58
CA TYR A 263 -22.62 27.63 5.65
C TYR A 263 -21.70 28.85 5.55
N LYS A 264 -21.49 29.40 4.35
CA LYS A 264 -20.63 30.57 4.17
C LYS A 264 -21.09 31.78 5.00
N ALA A 265 -22.39 31.86 5.32
CA ALA A 265 -22.94 32.96 6.14
C ALA A 265 -22.42 32.91 7.59
N TYR A 266 -21.94 31.80 8.07
CA TYR A 266 -21.40 31.63 9.43
C TYR A 266 -19.93 32.04 9.56
N PHE A 267 -19.23 32.22 8.45
CA PHE A 267 -17.80 32.54 8.42
C PHE A 267 -17.62 33.93 7.78
N ASN A 268 -17.76 34.97 8.60
CA ASN A 268 -17.58 36.34 8.18
C ASN A 268 -16.51 36.99 9.06
N TYR A 269 -15.28 37.00 8.58
CA TYR A 269 -14.12 37.50 9.31
C TYR A 269 -13.97 39.02 9.09
N ASP A 270 -13.30 39.67 10.05
CA ASP A 270 -12.98 41.09 9.96
C ASP A 270 -12.08 41.39 8.74
N ASN A 271 -12.27 42.59 8.15
CA ASN A 271 -11.46 43.05 7.01
C ASN A 271 -9.96 43.13 7.30
N THR A 272 -9.55 43.12 8.57
CA THR A 272 -8.14 43.09 9.01
C THR A 272 -7.58 41.70 9.02
N THR A 273 -8.40 40.66 8.88
CA THR A 273 -7.93 39.25 8.85
C THR A 273 -7.15 39.01 7.56
N ALA A 274 -5.89 38.60 7.73
CA ALA A 274 -5.03 38.24 6.60
C ALA A 274 -5.65 37.09 5.78
N LYS A 275 -5.71 37.25 4.46
CA LYS A 275 -6.30 36.27 3.54
C LYS A 275 -7.76 35.90 3.89
N ARG A 276 -8.55 36.90 4.32
CA ARG A 276 -9.94 36.76 4.75
C ARG A 276 -10.74 35.81 3.86
N ASP A 277 -10.83 36.10 2.56
CA ASP A 277 -11.64 35.31 1.62
C ASP A 277 -11.21 33.83 1.55
N SER A 278 -9.89 33.60 1.61
CA SER A 278 -9.35 32.22 1.64
C SER A 278 -9.71 31.51 2.93
N MET A 279 -9.71 32.22 4.07
CA MET A 279 -10.06 31.67 5.37
C MET A 279 -11.54 31.35 5.45
N GLU A 280 -12.41 32.27 5.01
CA GLU A 280 -13.86 32.08 4.95
C GLU A 280 -14.22 30.88 4.07
N ASN A 281 -13.58 30.76 2.90
CA ASN A 281 -13.75 29.66 1.99
C ASN A 281 -13.31 28.32 2.61
N LEU A 282 -12.11 28.28 3.22
CA LEU A 282 -11.60 27.09 3.89
C LEU A 282 -12.52 26.62 5.01
N MET A 283 -12.92 27.55 5.88
CA MET A 283 -13.74 27.21 7.06
C MET A 283 -15.14 26.76 6.65
N THR A 284 -15.71 27.37 5.59
CA THR A 284 -16.98 26.93 5.02
C THR A 284 -16.90 25.48 4.52
N HIS A 285 -15.86 25.13 3.74
CA HIS A 285 -15.68 23.78 3.25
C HIS A 285 -15.41 22.78 4.38
N LYS A 286 -14.60 23.17 5.38
CA LYS A 286 -14.37 22.32 6.57
C LYS A 286 -15.67 22.05 7.32
N ALA A 287 -16.55 23.03 7.45
CA ALA A 287 -17.85 22.87 8.10
C ALA A 287 -18.77 21.87 7.39
N ILE A 288 -18.68 21.75 6.07
CA ILE A 288 -19.43 20.73 5.31
C ILE A 288 -18.97 19.31 5.68
N ILE A 289 -17.66 19.13 5.89
CA ILE A 289 -17.06 17.81 6.14
C ILE A 289 -17.08 17.49 7.63
N GLN A 290 -16.97 18.51 8.48
CA GLN A 290 -16.87 18.34 9.92
C GLN A 290 -18.07 17.60 10.48
N GLY A 291 -17.85 16.48 11.13
CA GLY A 291 -18.91 15.65 11.69
C GLY A 291 -19.50 14.62 10.72
N THR A 292 -18.97 14.51 9.49
CA THR A 292 -19.38 13.47 8.53
C THR A 292 -18.47 12.26 8.49
N ILE A 293 -17.28 12.35 9.12
CA ILE A 293 -16.30 11.29 9.21
C ILE A 293 -16.41 10.62 10.58
N PHE A 294 -16.46 9.28 10.58
CA PHE A 294 -16.63 8.47 11.77
C PHE A 294 -15.50 7.44 11.86
N ASN A 295 -14.85 7.38 13.04
CA ASN A 295 -13.81 6.41 13.31
C ASN A 295 -14.44 5.15 13.93
N MET A 296 -14.34 4.04 13.22
CA MET A 296 -14.89 2.75 13.65
C MET A 296 -13.90 1.92 14.47
N ASN A 297 -12.65 2.37 14.62
CA ASN A 297 -11.63 1.67 15.42
C ASN A 297 -11.75 1.96 16.91
N ILE A 298 -12.34 3.09 17.27
CA ILE A 298 -12.56 3.44 18.64
C ILE A 298 -13.90 2.84 19.04
N GLN A 299 -13.85 1.72 19.72
CA GLN A 299 -15.03 1.16 20.34
C GLN A 299 -15.17 1.67 21.78
N PRO A 300 -16.04 2.56 22.01
CA PRO A 300 -16.79 2.49 23.22
C PRO A 300 -17.74 1.30 23.10
N SER A 301 -18.13 0.59 24.15
CA SER A 301 -19.10 -0.50 24.19
C SER A 301 -20.37 -0.22 23.34
N LEU A 302 -20.39 -0.52 22.00
CA LEU A 302 -21.18 0.32 21.12
C LEU A 302 -21.98 -0.46 20.11
N ASN A 303 -22.93 -1.12 20.60
CA ASN A 303 -24.07 -1.46 19.76
C ASN A 303 -24.90 -0.21 19.35
N ASP A 304 -24.68 0.97 19.95
CA ASP A 304 -25.60 2.10 19.83
C ASP A 304 -24.99 3.45 19.43
N SER A 305 -23.70 3.56 19.22
CA SER A 305 -23.07 4.87 18.95
C SER A 305 -21.90 4.79 17.99
N VAL A 306 -21.70 5.81 17.21
CA VAL A 306 -20.50 6.02 16.39
C VAL A 306 -19.75 7.24 16.88
N VAL A 307 -18.44 7.22 16.71
CA VAL A 307 -17.58 8.33 17.10
C VAL A 307 -17.28 9.17 15.89
N SER A 308 -17.69 10.44 15.93
CA SER A 308 -17.25 11.40 14.93
C SER A 308 -15.82 11.82 15.21
N THR A 309 -14.96 11.75 14.19
CA THR A 309 -13.63 12.30 14.27
C THR A 309 -13.68 13.80 14.11
N ASN A 310 -13.84 14.52 15.18
CA ASN A 310 -13.54 15.94 15.15
C ASN A 310 -12.09 16.16 15.58
N TRP A 311 -11.18 15.94 14.66
CA TRP A 311 -9.82 16.47 14.55
C TRP A 311 -8.79 16.26 15.66
N ASN A 312 -9.09 15.72 16.78
CA ASN A 312 -8.11 15.10 17.67
C ASN A 312 -8.82 14.23 18.71
N GLU A 313 -8.08 13.30 19.30
CA GLU A 313 -8.61 12.33 20.26
C GLU A 313 -9.31 12.97 21.47
N ALA A 314 -8.95 14.22 21.81
CA ALA A 314 -9.55 14.95 22.93
C ALA A 314 -10.94 15.51 22.62
N ASN A 315 -11.35 15.56 21.36
CA ASN A 315 -12.56 16.24 20.90
C ASN A 315 -13.54 15.31 20.18
N TYR A 316 -13.48 14.02 20.41
CA TYR A 316 -14.47 13.10 19.85
C TYR A 316 -15.89 13.45 20.30
N ARG A 317 -16.79 13.52 19.33
CA ARG A 317 -18.22 13.58 19.60
C ARG A 317 -18.84 12.22 19.35
N TYR A 318 -19.59 11.75 20.31
CA TYR A 318 -20.35 10.52 20.23
C TYR A 318 -21.75 10.84 19.74
N TYR A 319 -22.16 10.18 18.66
CA TYR A 319 -23.53 10.26 18.15
C TYR A 319 -24.20 8.93 18.39
N LYS A 320 -25.37 8.96 19.01
CA LYS A 320 -26.17 7.78 19.16
C LYS A 320 -26.72 7.37 17.79
N CYS A 321 -26.48 6.12 17.38
CA CYS A 321 -27.15 5.56 16.22
C CYS A 321 -28.64 5.46 16.47
N LEU A 322 -29.44 5.96 15.55
CA LEU A 322 -30.92 5.79 15.61
C LEU A 322 -31.32 4.37 15.22
N ARG A 323 -30.45 3.66 14.47
CA ARG A 323 -30.60 2.23 14.12
C ARG A 323 -29.24 1.56 14.19
N PRO A 324 -29.15 0.33 14.69
CA PRO A 324 -27.95 -0.47 14.62
C PRO A 324 -27.51 -0.66 13.16
N PHE A 325 -26.21 -0.62 12.90
CA PHE A 325 -25.64 -0.78 11.55
C PHE A 325 -25.89 -2.17 10.94
N ASP A 326 -26.10 -3.17 11.76
CA ASP A 326 -26.36 -4.56 11.38
C ASP A 326 -27.81 -4.85 10.98
N GLN A 327 -28.66 -3.84 10.97
CA GLN A 327 -30.07 -3.93 10.58
C GLN A 327 -30.36 -3.20 9.25
N GLY A 328 -29.34 -2.99 8.44
CA GLY A 328 -29.45 -2.38 7.09
C GLY A 328 -29.97 -3.36 6.04
#